data_8d90a349b002075cfce8bd332ff44f4b
#
_entry.id   8d90a349b002075cfce8bd332ff44f4b
#
_cell.length_a   1.000
_cell.length_b   1.000
_cell.length_c   1.000
_cell.angle_alpha   90.00
_cell.angle_beta   90.00
_cell.angle_gamma   90.00
#
_symmetry.space_group_name_H-M   'P 1'
#
loop_
_entity.id
_entity.type
_entity.pdbx_description
1 polymer ?
#
loop_
_entity_poly.entity_id
_entity_poly.type
_entity_poly.pdbx_seq_one_letter_code
_entity_poly.pdbx_strand_id
1 'polypeptide(L)'
;MIEAIGTSILIQETNGTVLFGESSKDVLEFNRDESLLTPFALPHLHSQRELPKTNNQNLYSLTSSPPPLDSILKFEKYPVHLNDEIIGWVIGENNASSVAFLLSYIANKELQEKMLARETLDKYKEINLLYNISGQLAACLDLKQVANLVIDEATRLIKATSGSLMLVNPETGKFELIAALGQEYDPKAPIELGKGIAGSVMLSGKAEIVNNVQSDPRFIKGKNQIHSIICAPLQTKEGVIGVLNISNQNSVNYSAADLKLLTALASQAASAIENAILHEQKLKEERIKSNLERYVSAKVVEAILDAKAEVSLAPAKRDIAILFSDIRDFTSKCEELAPELIVDYLNEYFTHMVDVIFSHGGTVNKFVGDMIVAMFGAPSKLVHSEQGAIKTAIDMQNRIKAIPVPWIRNNFITGIGISSGEVVVGNVGSPQHMDYTAIGDKVNVASRLQSIAKGEQILVCRSVYEVTQSLFEFKEVGTVQVKGKKNPIEVFEVIY
;
A
#
# COMPACT_ATOMS: atom_id res chain seq x y z
N MET A 1 -30.55 53.10 2.30
CA MET A 1 -29.60 53.88 1.48
C MET A 1 -30.34 54.82 0.52
N ILE A 2 -31.36 54.37 -0.20
CA ILE A 2 -32.12 55.17 -1.17
C ILE A 2 -32.96 56.24 -0.46
N GLU A 3 -33.60 55.95 0.69
CA GLU A 3 -34.31 56.92 1.53
C GLU A 3 -33.43 58.05 2.05
N ALA A 4 -32.13 57.84 2.18
CA ALA A 4 -31.18 58.85 2.63
C ALA A 4 -30.76 59.84 1.52
N ILE A 5 -31.10 59.56 0.24
CA ILE A 5 -30.68 60.39 -0.92
C ILE A 5 -31.71 61.44 -1.24
N GLY A 6 -32.94 61.40 -0.68
CA GLY A 6 -33.97 62.50 -0.75
C GLY A 6 -34.52 62.75 -2.16
N THR A 7 -34.37 61.80 -3.10
CA THR A 7 -34.83 61.97 -4.48
C THR A 7 -35.79 60.81 -4.86
N SER A 8 -36.80 61.14 -5.69
CA SER A 8 -37.71 60.10 -6.25
C SER A 8 -36.99 59.25 -7.27
N ILE A 9 -36.73 57.99 -6.92
CA ILE A 9 -36.06 57.03 -7.78
C ILE A 9 -36.95 55.80 -7.96
N LEU A 10 -37.10 55.35 -9.23
CA LEU A 10 -37.73 54.09 -9.62
C LEU A 10 -36.68 53.14 -10.16
N ILE A 11 -36.69 51.91 -9.66
CA ILE A 11 -35.85 50.83 -10.20
C ILE A 11 -36.75 49.83 -10.92
N GLN A 12 -36.45 49.52 -12.18
CA GLN A 12 -37.24 48.69 -13.05
C GLN A 12 -36.35 47.62 -13.73
N GLU A 13 -36.83 46.37 -13.80
CA GLU A 13 -36.25 45.35 -14.64
C GLU A 13 -36.44 45.63 -16.12
N THR A 14 -35.70 44.90 -16.98
CA THR A 14 -35.83 45.01 -18.45
C THR A 14 -37.23 44.63 -18.96
N ASN A 15 -37.94 43.78 -18.24
CA ASN A 15 -39.32 43.33 -18.57
C ASN A 15 -40.41 44.36 -18.14
N GLY A 16 -40.03 45.48 -17.55
CA GLY A 16 -40.94 46.49 -17.06
C GLY A 16 -41.40 46.32 -15.61
N THR A 17 -40.98 45.29 -14.90
CA THR A 17 -41.35 45.07 -13.49
C THR A 17 -40.67 46.09 -12.59
N VAL A 18 -41.44 46.81 -11.77
CA VAL A 18 -40.92 47.75 -10.79
C VAL A 18 -40.43 47.02 -9.55
N LEU A 19 -39.14 47.15 -9.24
CA LEU A 19 -38.50 46.56 -8.08
C LEU A 19 -38.50 47.50 -6.86
N PHE A 20 -38.47 48.80 -7.09
CA PHE A 20 -38.46 49.81 -6.03
C PHE A 20 -39.01 51.15 -6.51
N GLY A 21 -39.76 51.87 -5.66
CA GLY A 21 -40.34 53.18 -5.93
C GLY A 21 -41.83 53.10 -6.25
N GLU A 22 -42.54 54.22 -6.15
CA GLU A 22 -43.96 54.35 -6.55
C GLU A 22 -44.02 54.79 -8.01
N SER A 23 -44.78 54.09 -8.83
CA SER A 23 -45.04 54.51 -10.20
C SER A 23 -46.06 55.65 -10.18
N SER A 24 -45.64 56.87 -10.33
CA SER A 24 -46.56 57.97 -10.65
C SER A 24 -47.07 57.79 -12.10
N LYS A 25 -48.28 58.29 -12.37
CA LYS A 25 -48.88 58.19 -13.74
C LYS A 25 -47.97 58.79 -14.82
N ASP A 26 -47.12 59.70 -14.48
CA ASP A 26 -46.20 60.36 -15.41
C ASP A 26 -45.00 59.47 -15.85
N VAL A 27 -44.67 58.41 -15.11
CA VAL A 27 -43.64 57.46 -15.49
C VAL A 27 -44.18 56.40 -16.43
N LEU A 28 -45.47 56.10 -16.43
CA LEU A 28 -46.11 55.11 -17.24
C LEU A 28 -46.26 55.48 -18.73
N GLU A 29 -46.20 56.75 -19.08
CA GLU A 29 -46.27 57.23 -20.49
C GLU A 29 -44.94 56.99 -21.24
N PHE A 30 -43.83 56.79 -20.56
CA PHE A 30 -42.51 56.54 -21.19
C PHE A 30 -42.31 55.10 -21.71
N ASN A 31 -43.19 54.18 -21.38
CA ASN A 31 -43.01 52.73 -21.63
C ASN A 31 -43.81 52.18 -22.85
N ARG A 32 -44.35 53.05 -23.76
CA ARG A 32 -45.21 52.55 -24.83
C ARG A 32 -44.52 52.15 -26.14
N ASP A 33 -43.22 52.30 -26.25
CA ASP A 33 -42.49 51.85 -27.45
C ASP A 33 -41.33 50.90 -27.08
N GLU A 34 -41.63 49.61 -26.97
CA GLU A 34 -40.66 48.59 -27.28
C GLU A 34 -41.30 47.20 -27.23
N SER A 35 -41.74 46.75 -28.38
CA SER A 35 -41.92 45.29 -28.68
C SER A 35 -40.58 44.72 -29.03
N LEU A 36 -40.00 43.94 -28.14
CA LEU A 36 -38.98 42.87 -28.37
C LEU A 36 -38.27 42.57 -27.04
N LEU A 37 -38.63 41.44 -26.42
CA LEU A 37 -37.62 40.63 -25.75
C LEU A 37 -38.25 39.46 -24.94
N THR A 38 -37.78 38.29 -25.16
CA THR A 38 -38.17 37.03 -24.48
C THR A 38 -37.60 36.92 -23.08
N PRO A 39 -38.28 36.26 -22.12
CA PRO A 39 -37.92 36.35 -20.69
C PRO A 39 -36.88 35.32 -20.31
N PHE A 40 -35.84 35.78 -19.59
CA PHE A 40 -35.01 34.89 -18.76
C PHE A 40 -35.53 35.01 -17.32
N ALA A 41 -36.01 33.88 -16.79
CA ALA A 41 -36.47 33.75 -15.42
C ALA A 41 -35.30 33.70 -14.44
N LEU A 42 -35.25 34.67 -13.53
CA LEU A 42 -34.41 34.63 -12.33
C LEU A 42 -35.07 33.72 -11.27
N PRO A 43 -34.33 32.88 -10.53
CA PRO A 43 -34.91 32.07 -9.47
C PRO A 43 -35.33 32.91 -8.28
N HIS A 44 -36.56 32.68 -7.82
CA HIS A 44 -37.21 33.33 -6.69
C HIS A 44 -36.39 33.26 -5.41
N LEU A 45 -36.07 34.44 -4.86
CA LEU A 45 -35.65 34.60 -3.47
C LEU A 45 -36.91 34.91 -2.61
N HIS A 46 -37.48 33.84 -2.04
CA HIS A 46 -38.42 34.00 -0.93
C HIS A 46 -37.63 34.16 0.38
N SER A 47 -37.61 35.34 0.93
CA SER A 47 -37.45 35.53 2.37
C SER A 47 -38.60 36.42 2.87
N GLN A 48 -39.59 35.75 3.44
CA GLN A 48 -40.58 36.41 4.28
C GLN A 48 -39.89 36.97 5.52
N ARG A 49 -39.94 38.30 5.67
CA ARG A 49 -39.84 38.95 6.97
C ARG A 49 -41.02 39.90 7.07
N GLU A 50 -41.96 39.51 7.93
CA GLU A 50 -43.07 40.36 8.38
C GLU A 50 -42.50 41.60 9.09
N LEU A 51 -42.98 42.80 8.70
CA LEU A 51 -42.77 44.04 9.40
C LEU A 51 -44.03 44.38 10.21
N PRO A 52 -43.90 44.91 11.41
CA PRO A 52 -45.04 45.16 12.30
C PRO A 52 -45.86 46.35 11.82
N LYS A 53 -47.19 46.18 11.89
CA LYS A 53 -48.18 47.24 11.66
C LYS A 53 -48.12 48.22 12.82
N THR A 54 -47.79 49.48 12.53
CA THR A 54 -48.11 50.58 13.44
C THR A 54 -49.19 51.47 12.81
N ASN A 55 -50.32 51.45 13.48
CA ASN A 55 -51.39 52.46 13.31
C ASN A 55 -50.86 53.84 13.70
N ASN A 56 -51.03 54.79 12.82
CA ASN A 56 -51.33 56.17 13.29
C ASN A 56 -52.07 56.92 12.22
N GLN A 57 -53.35 57.10 12.50
CA GLN A 57 -54.19 58.15 11.89
C GLN A 57 -53.74 59.48 12.48
N ASN A 58 -53.43 60.47 11.64
CA ASN A 58 -53.62 61.86 11.94
C ASN A 58 -53.88 62.63 10.65
N LEU A 59 -55.12 63.04 10.50
CA LEU A 59 -55.61 64.07 9.56
C LEU A 59 -54.93 65.39 9.89
N TYR A 60 -54.31 65.99 8.92
CA TYR A 60 -54.25 67.47 8.82
C TYR A 60 -54.49 67.93 7.40
N SER A 61 -55.64 68.58 7.20
CA SER A 61 -55.98 69.37 6.04
C SER A 61 -55.11 70.62 5.97
N LEU A 62 -54.38 70.81 4.90
CA LEU A 62 -53.90 72.16 4.53
C LEU A 62 -54.13 72.36 3.02
N THR A 63 -55.09 73.23 2.77
CA THR A 63 -55.30 73.88 1.48
C THR A 63 -54.11 74.77 1.16
N SER A 64 -53.37 74.48 0.12
CA SER A 64 -52.50 75.42 -0.56
C SER A 64 -52.60 75.19 -2.06
N SER A 65 -52.84 76.29 -2.74
CA SER A 65 -52.96 76.47 -4.21
C SER A 65 -51.85 75.74 -4.97
N PRO A 66 -52.12 75.21 -6.19
CA PRO A 66 -51.14 74.51 -6.98
C PRO A 66 -49.96 75.44 -7.34
N PRO A 67 -48.70 74.93 -7.27
CA PRO A 67 -47.55 75.68 -7.75
C PRO A 67 -47.60 75.83 -9.29
N PRO A 68 -46.94 76.86 -9.85
CA PRO A 68 -46.98 77.14 -11.29
C PRO A 68 -46.38 76.01 -12.10
N LEU A 69 -46.95 75.74 -13.29
CA LEU A 69 -46.72 74.70 -14.24
C LEU A 69 -45.38 74.75 -14.99
N ASP A 70 -44.29 75.16 -14.36
CA ASP A 70 -42.98 75.32 -15.05
C ASP A 70 -41.82 74.49 -14.49
N SER A 71 -42.08 73.44 -13.75
CA SER A 71 -41.05 72.46 -13.41
C SER A 71 -41.42 71.09 -13.97
N ILE A 72 -41.26 70.94 -15.28
CA ILE A 72 -41.22 69.62 -15.88
C ILE A 72 -39.96 68.90 -15.32
N LEU A 73 -40.13 68.12 -14.25
CA LEU A 73 -39.13 67.29 -13.72
C LEU A 73 -38.66 66.35 -14.85
N LYS A 74 -37.47 66.59 -15.38
CA LYS A 74 -36.82 65.63 -16.40
C LYS A 74 -36.37 64.42 -15.69
N PHE A 75 -37.21 63.45 -15.59
CA PHE A 75 -36.76 62.07 -15.21
C PHE A 75 -35.92 61.49 -16.34
N GLU A 76 -34.65 61.15 -16.05
CA GLU A 76 -33.75 60.47 -16.96
C GLU A 76 -33.69 59.00 -16.60
N LYS A 77 -33.47 58.12 -17.62
CA LYS A 77 -33.42 56.70 -17.50
C LYS A 77 -31.95 56.23 -17.67
N TYR A 78 -31.40 55.62 -16.62
CA TYR A 78 -30.00 55.15 -16.55
C TYR A 78 -29.94 53.63 -16.49
N PRO A 79 -29.17 52.96 -17.39
CA PRO A 79 -29.11 51.53 -17.42
C PRO A 79 -28.29 50.96 -16.23
N VAL A 80 -28.73 49.82 -15.73
CA VAL A 80 -27.98 48.96 -14.81
C VAL A 80 -27.37 47.83 -15.61
N HIS A 81 -26.04 47.76 -15.61
CA HIS A 81 -25.30 46.75 -16.39
C HIS A 81 -24.83 45.59 -15.52
N LEU A 82 -24.94 44.36 -16.08
CA LEU A 82 -24.29 43.16 -15.62
C LEU A 82 -23.37 42.65 -16.75
N ASN A 83 -22.07 42.82 -16.63
CA ASN A 83 -21.12 42.76 -17.74
C ASN A 83 -21.56 43.75 -18.86
N ASP A 84 -21.78 43.26 -20.07
CA ASP A 84 -22.21 44.06 -21.25
C ASP A 84 -23.73 44.05 -21.47
N GLU A 85 -24.51 43.38 -20.58
CA GLU A 85 -25.96 43.29 -20.70
C GLU A 85 -26.66 44.25 -19.74
N ILE A 86 -27.75 44.87 -20.22
CA ILE A 86 -28.62 45.72 -19.39
C ILE A 86 -29.61 44.82 -18.67
N ILE A 87 -29.51 44.76 -17.32
CA ILE A 87 -30.40 44.00 -16.45
C ILE A 87 -31.57 44.83 -15.88
N GLY A 88 -31.52 46.12 -16.00
CA GLY A 88 -32.53 46.99 -15.47
C GLY A 88 -32.23 48.48 -15.68
N TRP A 89 -33.12 49.33 -15.15
CA TRP A 89 -33.04 50.75 -15.30
C TRP A 89 -33.29 51.47 -13.97
N VAL A 90 -32.58 52.55 -13.74
CA VAL A 90 -32.86 53.49 -12.68
C VAL A 90 -33.43 54.75 -13.33
N ILE A 91 -34.63 55.16 -12.91
CA ILE A 91 -35.32 56.32 -13.44
C ILE A 91 -35.42 57.33 -12.31
N GLY A 92 -34.99 58.57 -12.54
CA GLY A 92 -35.00 59.62 -11.51
C GLY A 92 -34.24 60.89 -11.91
N GLU A 93 -34.13 61.82 -10.97
CA GLU A 93 -33.37 63.04 -11.13
C GLU A 93 -31.90 62.89 -10.72
N ASN A 94 -31.16 63.95 -10.75
CA ASN A 94 -29.71 64.17 -10.51
C ASN A 94 -28.83 63.07 -9.92
N ASN A 95 -29.36 62.24 -9.04
CA ASN A 95 -28.58 61.13 -8.41
C ASN A 95 -28.86 59.74 -9.00
N ALA A 96 -29.80 59.61 -9.96
CA ALA A 96 -30.21 58.34 -10.54
C ALA A 96 -29.03 57.63 -11.30
N SER A 97 -28.20 58.43 -11.97
CA SER A 97 -26.99 57.90 -12.64
C SER A 97 -26.00 57.26 -11.66
N SER A 98 -25.78 57.86 -10.49
CA SER A 98 -24.91 57.33 -9.43
C SER A 98 -25.46 56.06 -8.83
N VAL A 99 -26.79 55.97 -8.67
CA VAL A 99 -27.47 54.76 -8.20
C VAL A 99 -27.36 53.63 -9.22
N ALA A 100 -27.58 53.92 -10.53
CA ALA A 100 -27.43 52.96 -11.59
C ALA A 100 -26.00 52.39 -11.68
N PHE A 101 -25.01 53.28 -11.56
CA PHE A 101 -23.59 52.87 -11.48
C PHE A 101 -23.31 51.98 -10.28
N LEU A 102 -23.78 52.35 -9.08
CA LEU A 102 -23.60 51.59 -7.86
C LEU A 102 -24.28 50.21 -7.96
N LEU A 103 -25.50 50.16 -8.49
CA LEU A 103 -26.21 48.89 -8.71
C LEU A 103 -25.49 48.01 -9.72
N SER A 104 -24.97 48.55 -10.80
CA SER A 104 -24.14 47.85 -11.78
C SER A 104 -22.87 47.28 -11.14
N TYR A 105 -22.21 48.07 -10.31
CA TYR A 105 -21.01 47.63 -9.57
C TYR A 105 -21.33 46.50 -8.60
N ILE A 106 -22.40 46.62 -7.79
CA ILE A 106 -22.82 45.58 -6.84
C ILE A 106 -23.22 44.31 -7.58
N ALA A 107 -24.00 44.43 -8.67
CA ALA A 107 -24.41 43.25 -9.46
C ALA A 107 -23.23 42.50 -10.05
N ASN A 108 -22.28 43.22 -10.64
CA ASN A 108 -21.05 42.60 -11.18
C ASN A 108 -20.20 41.96 -10.08
N LYS A 109 -20.05 42.60 -8.93
CA LYS A 109 -19.31 42.09 -7.80
C LYS A 109 -19.95 40.78 -7.26
N GLU A 110 -21.28 40.79 -7.08
CA GLU A 110 -22.02 39.60 -6.63
C GLU A 110 -21.91 38.43 -7.63
N LEU A 111 -21.97 38.75 -8.93
CA LEU A 111 -21.73 37.71 -9.96
C LEU A 111 -20.34 37.13 -9.86
N GLN A 112 -19.32 37.98 -9.72
CA GLN A 112 -17.93 37.53 -9.56
C GLN A 112 -17.75 36.66 -8.30
N GLU A 113 -18.34 37.06 -7.18
CA GLU A 113 -18.29 36.28 -5.93
C GLU A 113 -18.99 34.93 -6.09
N LYS A 114 -20.16 34.86 -6.75
CA LYS A 114 -20.87 33.62 -7.05
C LYS A 114 -20.09 32.73 -7.98
N MET A 115 -19.44 33.25 -9.02
CA MET A 115 -18.61 32.50 -9.93
C MET A 115 -17.39 31.90 -9.21
N LEU A 116 -16.70 32.70 -8.39
CA LEU A 116 -15.57 32.26 -7.60
C LEU A 116 -15.96 31.18 -6.56
N ALA A 117 -17.09 31.37 -5.88
CA ALA A 117 -17.61 30.40 -4.93
C ALA A 117 -17.96 29.06 -5.62
N ARG A 118 -18.54 29.10 -6.82
CA ARG A 118 -18.84 27.92 -7.62
C ARG A 118 -17.57 27.20 -8.06
N GLU A 119 -16.58 27.93 -8.59
CA GLU A 119 -15.29 27.36 -8.98
C GLU A 119 -14.59 26.71 -7.79
N THR A 120 -14.59 27.39 -6.62
CA THR A 120 -13.99 26.87 -5.40
C THR A 120 -14.70 25.59 -4.93
N LEU A 121 -16.03 25.55 -4.99
CA LEU A 121 -16.82 24.37 -4.62
C LEU A 121 -16.54 23.20 -5.55
N ASP A 122 -16.42 23.45 -6.85
CA ASP A 122 -16.15 22.39 -7.83
C ASP A 122 -14.73 21.84 -7.64
N LYS A 123 -13.73 22.69 -7.40
CA LYS A 123 -12.38 22.26 -7.03
C LYS A 123 -12.33 21.46 -5.72
N TYR A 124 -13.12 21.89 -4.72
CA TYR A 124 -13.21 21.16 -3.45
C TYR A 124 -13.82 19.77 -3.61
N LYS A 125 -14.86 19.63 -4.46
CA LYS A 125 -15.44 18.32 -4.80
C LYS A 125 -14.41 17.41 -5.50
N GLU A 126 -13.65 17.95 -6.45
CA GLU A 126 -12.60 17.22 -7.17
C GLU A 126 -11.53 16.69 -6.20
N ILE A 127 -11.06 17.55 -5.28
CA ILE A 127 -10.06 17.17 -4.27
C ILE A 127 -10.62 16.08 -3.34
N ASN A 128 -11.84 16.23 -2.84
CA ASN A 128 -12.45 15.21 -1.97
C ASN A 128 -12.64 13.86 -2.66
N LEU A 129 -13.00 13.85 -3.94
CA LEU A 129 -13.10 12.61 -4.72
C LEU A 129 -11.73 11.93 -4.81
N LEU A 130 -10.69 12.67 -5.17
CA LEU A 130 -9.31 12.13 -5.25
C LEU A 130 -8.83 11.63 -3.89
N TYR A 131 -9.13 12.34 -2.81
CA TYR A 131 -8.77 11.93 -1.45
C TYR A 131 -9.43 10.61 -1.03
N ASN A 132 -10.73 10.48 -1.29
CA ASN A 132 -11.47 9.25 -0.98
C ASN A 132 -10.96 8.04 -1.78
N ILE A 133 -10.68 8.24 -3.06
CA ILE A 133 -10.11 7.19 -3.93
C ILE A 133 -8.71 6.81 -3.44
N SER A 134 -7.86 7.78 -3.09
CA SER A 134 -6.52 7.52 -2.53
C SER A 134 -6.59 6.66 -1.27
N GLY A 135 -7.54 6.93 -0.36
CA GLY A 135 -7.73 6.14 0.86
C GLY A 135 -8.14 4.69 0.56
N GLN A 136 -9.04 4.48 -0.40
CA GLN A 136 -9.45 3.14 -0.82
C GLN A 136 -8.32 2.38 -1.52
N LEU A 137 -7.59 3.04 -2.41
CA LEU A 137 -6.44 2.45 -3.10
C LEU A 137 -5.31 2.06 -2.15
N ALA A 138 -5.00 2.91 -1.15
CA ALA A 138 -3.97 2.63 -0.16
C ALA A 138 -4.29 1.42 0.75
N ALA A 139 -5.57 1.11 0.92
CA ALA A 139 -6.01 -0.05 1.70
C ALA A 139 -5.98 -1.36 0.90
N CYS A 140 -5.89 -1.32 -0.44
CA CYS A 140 -5.85 -2.48 -1.30
C CYS A 140 -4.41 -2.97 -1.49
N LEU A 141 -4.17 -4.24 -1.16
CA LEU A 141 -2.87 -4.90 -1.33
C LEU A 141 -2.87 -5.91 -2.49
N ASP A 142 -4.01 -6.10 -3.15
CA ASP A 142 -4.14 -6.98 -4.31
C ASP A 142 -4.14 -6.18 -5.61
N LEU A 143 -3.21 -6.51 -6.51
CA LEU A 143 -3.00 -5.80 -7.77
C LEU A 143 -4.27 -5.73 -8.64
N LYS A 144 -5.04 -6.82 -8.72
CA LYS A 144 -6.26 -6.86 -9.54
C LYS A 144 -7.38 -6.02 -8.94
N GLN A 145 -7.51 -6.03 -7.62
CA GLN A 145 -8.49 -5.19 -6.92
C GLN A 145 -8.19 -3.71 -7.11
N VAL A 146 -6.91 -3.29 -6.99
CA VAL A 146 -6.48 -1.92 -7.28
C VAL A 146 -6.83 -1.54 -8.72
N ALA A 147 -6.47 -2.39 -9.70
CA ALA A 147 -6.71 -2.12 -11.11
C ALA A 147 -8.21 -1.99 -11.43
N ASN A 148 -9.06 -2.88 -10.92
CA ASN A 148 -10.51 -2.81 -11.11
C ASN A 148 -11.10 -1.55 -10.48
N LEU A 149 -10.73 -1.23 -9.24
CA LEU A 149 -11.22 -0.03 -8.55
C LEU A 149 -10.88 1.25 -9.34
N VAL A 150 -9.65 1.34 -9.85
CA VAL A 150 -9.21 2.50 -10.65
C VAL A 150 -10.00 2.62 -11.95
N ILE A 151 -10.22 1.51 -12.68
CA ILE A 151 -10.98 1.51 -13.93
C ILE A 151 -12.44 1.89 -13.67
N ASP A 152 -13.07 1.33 -12.65
CA ASP A 152 -14.46 1.61 -12.28
C ASP A 152 -14.64 3.10 -11.95
N GLU A 153 -13.77 3.66 -11.13
CA GLU A 153 -13.82 5.08 -10.77
C GLU A 153 -13.51 6.00 -11.96
N ALA A 154 -12.50 5.67 -12.76
CA ALA A 154 -12.14 6.46 -13.94
C ALA A 154 -13.28 6.46 -14.99
N THR A 155 -13.87 5.30 -15.28
CA THR A 155 -15.00 5.20 -16.24
C THR A 155 -16.24 5.93 -15.74
N ARG A 156 -16.52 5.87 -14.44
CA ARG A 156 -17.64 6.58 -13.81
C ARG A 156 -17.47 8.10 -13.87
N LEU A 157 -16.29 8.61 -13.49
CA LEU A 157 -16.03 10.04 -13.40
C LEU A 157 -15.91 10.72 -14.76
N ILE A 158 -15.31 10.03 -15.75
CA ILE A 158 -15.10 10.56 -17.11
C ILE A 158 -16.27 10.19 -18.04
N LYS A 159 -17.29 9.46 -17.53
CA LYS A 159 -18.46 9.00 -18.29
C LYS A 159 -18.07 8.20 -19.55
N ALA A 160 -17.12 7.28 -19.40
CA ALA A 160 -16.67 6.42 -20.47
C ALA A 160 -17.44 5.09 -20.52
N THR A 161 -17.39 4.39 -21.66
CA THR A 161 -18.05 3.08 -21.82
C THR A 161 -17.12 1.92 -21.54
N SER A 162 -15.80 2.18 -21.52
CA SER A 162 -14.80 1.14 -21.34
C SER A 162 -13.48 1.68 -20.81
N GLY A 163 -12.74 0.82 -20.13
CA GLY A 163 -11.42 1.12 -19.58
C GLY A 163 -10.53 -0.10 -19.52
N SER A 164 -9.23 0.12 -19.49
CA SER A 164 -8.23 -0.93 -19.30
C SER A 164 -7.00 -0.42 -18.57
N LEU A 165 -6.42 -1.27 -17.73
CA LEU A 165 -5.15 -1.04 -17.07
C LEU A 165 -4.16 -2.10 -17.51
N MET A 166 -3.04 -1.66 -18.05
CA MET A 166 -1.97 -2.53 -18.53
C MET A 166 -0.67 -2.17 -17.84
N LEU A 167 0.08 -3.17 -17.41
CA LEU A 167 1.42 -3.02 -16.85
C LEU A 167 2.45 -3.61 -17.80
N VAL A 168 3.69 -3.14 -17.69
CA VAL A 168 4.81 -3.74 -18.41
C VAL A 168 5.36 -4.89 -17.58
N ASN A 169 5.40 -6.07 -18.17
CA ASN A 169 6.10 -7.20 -17.56
C ASN A 169 7.61 -6.96 -17.68
N PRO A 170 8.34 -6.88 -16.55
CA PRO A 170 9.77 -6.56 -16.57
C PRO A 170 10.64 -7.65 -17.24
N GLU A 171 10.20 -8.92 -17.26
CA GLU A 171 10.94 -10.02 -17.86
C GLU A 171 10.80 -10.07 -19.38
N THR A 172 9.61 -9.78 -19.90
CA THR A 172 9.30 -9.87 -21.34
C THR A 172 9.35 -8.54 -22.07
N GLY A 173 9.31 -7.41 -21.34
CA GLY A 173 9.19 -6.09 -21.90
C GLY A 173 7.89 -5.82 -22.66
N LYS A 174 6.82 -6.61 -22.41
CA LYS A 174 5.52 -6.50 -23.08
C LYS A 174 4.45 -6.05 -22.12
N PHE A 175 3.39 -5.46 -22.67
CA PHE A 175 2.21 -5.16 -21.86
C PHE A 175 1.46 -6.43 -21.44
N GLU A 176 1.07 -6.47 -20.19
CA GLU A 176 0.09 -7.41 -19.62
C GLU A 176 -1.17 -6.65 -19.24
N LEU A 177 -2.32 -7.17 -19.66
CA LEU A 177 -3.62 -6.67 -19.27
C LEU A 177 -3.92 -7.14 -17.83
N ILE A 178 -3.99 -6.21 -16.89
CA ILE A 178 -4.28 -6.54 -15.49
C ILE A 178 -5.79 -6.54 -15.23
N ALA A 179 -6.50 -5.52 -15.76
CA ALA A 179 -7.95 -5.41 -15.65
C ALA A 179 -8.54 -4.66 -16.85
N ALA A 180 -9.81 -4.95 -17.17
CA ALA A 180 -10.58 -4.28 -18.21
C ALA A 180 -12.06 -4.25 -17.86
N LEU A 181 -12.75 -3.19 -18.31
CA LEU A 181 -14.19 -2.99 -18.18
C LEU A 181 -14.78 -2.63 -19.55
N GLY A 182 -15.95 -3.17 -19.86
CA GLY A 182 -16.78 -2.74 -21.02
C GLY A 182 -16.31 -3.18 -22.40
N GLN A 183 -15.21 -3.93 -22.51
CA GLN A 183 -14.68 -4.46 -23.79
C GLN A 183 -14.18 -5.89 -23.64
N GLU A 184 -14.37 -6.68 -24.68
CA GLU A 184 -13.67 -7.97 -24.82
C GLU A 184 -12.25 -7.71 -25.29
N TYR A 185 -11.29 -7.82 -24.39
CA TYR A 185 -9.88 -7.83 -24.72
C TYR A 185 -9.43 -9.26 -25.00
N ASP A 186 -8.66 -9.44 -26.07
CA ASP A 186 -7.95 -10.71 -26.30
C ASP A 186 -6.71 -10.74 -25.41
N PRO A 187 -6.68 -11.53 -24.31
CA PRO A 187 -5.53 -11.58 -23.41
C PRO A 187 -4.28 -12.19 -24.07
N LYS A 188 -4.42 -12.77 -25.27
CA LYS A 188 -3.33 -13.41 -26.02
C LYS A 188 -2.69 -12.51 -27.08
N ALA A 189 -3.21 -11.31 -27.32
CA ALA A 189 -2.61 -10.36 -28.24
C ALA A 189 -1.63 -9.43 -27.49
N PRO A 190 -0.33 -9.75 -27.44
CA PRO A 190 0.63 -8.90 -26.73
C PRO A 190 0.74 -7.57 -27.45
N ILE A 191 0.44 -6.49 -26.75
CA ILE A 191 0.72 -5.13 -27.24
C ILE A 191 2.19 -4.85 -26.99
N GLU A 192 2.94 -4.62 -28.05
CA GLU A 192 4.36 -4.29 -27.96
C GLU A 192 4.55 -2.84 -27.50
N LEU A 193 5.58 -2.58 -26.72
CA LEU A 193 5.98 -1.23 -26.33
C LEU A 193 6.20 -0.36 -27.58
N GLY A 194 5.68 0.86 -27.53
CA GLY A 194 5.76 1.81 -28.66
C GLY A 194 4.74 1.61 -29.78
N LYS A 195 3.95 0.51 -29.77
CA LYS A 195 2.86 0.31 -30.71
C LYS A 195 1.52 0.82 -30.16
N GLY A 196 0.76 1.44 -31.01
CA GLY A 196 -0.53 2.02 -30.65
C GLY A 196 -0.44 3.30 -29.83
N ILE A 197 -1.59 3.86 -29.45
CA ILE A 197 -1.70 5.06 -28.61
C ILE A 197 -1.13 4.76 -27.22
N ALA A 198 -1.52 3.64 -26.61
CA ALA A 198 -1.04 3.23 -25.30
C ALA A 198 0.49 3.04 -25.27
N GLY A 199 1.07 2.41 -26.30
CA GLY A 199 2.52 2.24 -26.40
C GLY A 199 3.27 3.57 -26.58
N SER A 200 2.68 4.53 -27.29
CA SER A 200 3.22 5.89 -27.45
C SER A 200 3.23 6.65 -26.11
N VAL A 201 2.13 6.56 -25.33
CA VAL A 201 2.02 7.17 -24.00
C VAL A 201 3.01 6.55 -23.02
N MET A 202 3.21 5.24 -23.08
CA MET A 202 4.21 4.55 -22.26
C MET A 202 5.62 5.08 -22.51
N LEU A 203 6.02 5.26 -23.77
CA LEU A 203 7.34 5.75 -24.12
C LEU A 203 7.54 7.24 -23.83
N SER A 204 6.50 8.05 -24.08
CA SER A 204 6.59 9.50 -23.88
C SER A 204 6.45 9.93 -22.42
N GLY A 205 5.81 9.10 -21.58
CA GLY A 205 5.43 9.44 -20.21
C GLY A 205 4.40 10.58 -20.14
N LYS A 206 3.71 10.91 -21.25
CA LYS A 206 2.75 12.01 -21.33
C LYS A 206 1.35 11.48 -21.61
N ALA A 207 0.38 11.90 -20.80
CA ALA A 207 -1.02 11.59 -21.04
C ALA A 207 -1.53 12.27 -22.32
N GLU A 208 -2.42 11.60 -23.06
CA GLU A 208 -2.89 12.05 -24.37
C GLU A 208 -4.40 11.80 -24.56
N ILE A 209 -5.07 12.73 -25.27
CA ILE A 209 -6.46 12.59 -25.73
C ILE A 209 -6.45 12.37 -27.24
N VAL A 210 -7.20 11.36 -27.69
CA VAL A 210 -7.49 11.17 -29.12
C VAL A 210 -9.01 11.09 -29.29
N ASN A 211 -9.63 12.20 -29.70
CA ASN A 211 -11.09 12.32 -29.86
C ASN A 211 -11.62 11.68 -31.14
N ASN A 212 -10.75 11.35 -32.10
CA ASN A 212 -11.07 10.59 -33.29
C ASN A 212 -9.96 9.56 -33.56
N VAL A 213 -10.08 8.38 -32.95
CA VAL A 213 -9.06 7.33 -33.09
C VAL A 213 -8.97 6.78 -34.52
N GLN A 214 -10.04 6.88 -35.31
CA GLN A 214 -10.04 6.39 -36.71
C GLN A 214 -9.12 7.21 -37.63
N SER A 215 -8.85 8.45 -37.28
CA SER A 215 -7.92 9.33 -38.00
C SER A 215 -6.48 9.28 -37.47
N ASP A 216 -6.24 8.62 -36.35
CA ASP A 216 -4.88 8.51 -35.78
C ASP A 216 -4.14 7.32 -36.39
N PRO A 217 -2.97 7.54 -37.03
CA PRO A 217 -2.22 6.48 -37.71
C PRO A 217 -1.69 5.40 -36.74
N ARG A 218 -1.62 5.70 -35.46
CA ARG A 218 -1.20 4.77 -34.40
C ARG A 218 -2.32 3.83 -33.98
N PHE A 219 -3.57 4.10 -34.37
CA PHE A 219 -4.70 3.31 -33.92
C PHE A 219 -4.67 1.88 -34.43
N ILE A 220 -4.63 0.91 -33.52
CA ILE A 220 -4.69 -0.51 -33.83
C ILE A 220 -6.16 -0.94 -33.77
N LYS A 221 -6.72 -1.31 -34.93
CA LYS A 221 -8.10 -1.80 -35.01
C LYS A 221 -8.21 -3.14 -34.30
N GLY A 222 -8.96 -3.17 -33.21
CA GLY A 222 -9.36 -4.38 -32.48
C GLY A 222 -10.78 -4.83 -32.88
N LYS A 223 -11.32 -5.80 -32.12
CA LYS A 223 -12.72 -6.27 -32.29
C LYS A 223 -13.74 -5.20 -31.90
N ASN A 224 -13.35 -4.27 -31.04
CA ASN A 224 -14.24 -3.24 -30.50
C ASN A 224 -14.14 -1.94 -31.30
N GLN A 225 -15.29 -1.34 -31.61
CA GLN A 225 -15.32 0.00 -32.20
C GLN A 225 -15.14 1.04 -31.12
N ILE A 226 -14.00 1.72 -31.14
CA ILE A 226 -13.69 2.85 -30.26
C ILE A 226 -13.69 4.12 -31.13
N HIS A 227 -14.33 5.19 -30.65
CA HIS A 227 -14.32 6.50 -31.29
C HIS A 227 -13.32 7.46 -30.66
N SER A 228 -13.26 7.46 -29.34
CA SER A 228 -12.36 8.34 -28.58
C SER A 228 -11.68 7.62 -27.43
N ILE A 229 -10.46 8.04 -27.10
CA ILE A 229 -9.66 7.47 -26.02
C ILE A 229 -8.89 8.57 -25.29
N ILE A 230 -8.77 8.40 -23.98
CA ILE A 230 -7.78 9.08 -23.15
C ILE A 230 -6.84 8.01 -22.62
N CYS A 231 -5.53 8.26 -22.69
CA CYS A 231 -4.53 7.37 -22.18
C CYS A 231 -3.61 8.14 -21.23
N ALA A 232 -3.40 7.63 -20.02
CA ALA A 232 -2.51 8.22 -19.02
C ALA A 232 -1.45 7.21 -18.57
N PRO A 233 -0.18 7.63 -18.39
CA PRO A 233 0.89 6.76 -17.90
C PRO A 233 0.71 6.52 -16.41
N LEU A 234 0.97 5.28 -15.97
CA LEU A 234 1.16 4.91 -14.58
C LEU A 234 2.62 5.18 -14.21
N GLN A 235 2.86 6.35 -13.65
CA GLN A 235 4.21 6.82 -13.38
C GLN A 235 4.57 6.72 -11.91
N THR A 236 5.69 6.03 -11.61
CA THR A 236 6.33 5.96 -10.31
C THR A 236 7.61 6.81 -10.29
N LYS A 237 8.33 6.80 -9.18
CA LYS A 237 9.65 7.46 -9.09
C LYS A 237 10.70 6.79 -9.98
N GLU A 238 10.57 5.51 -10.26
CA GLU A 238 11.50 4.71 -11.04
C GLU A 238 11.21 4.78 -12.55
N GLY A 239 10.04 5.28 -12.95
CA GLY A 239 9.64 5.41 -14.35
C GLY A 239 8.17 5.09 -14.58
N VAL A 240 7.82 4.89 -15.86
CA VAL A 240 6.46 4.50 -16.24
C VAL A 240 6.36 2.98 -16.18
N ILE A 241 5.44 2.49 -15.32
CA ILE A 241 5.23 1.05 -15.10
C ILE A 241 4.09 0.47 -15.95
N GLY A 242 3.26 1.33 -16.55
CA GLY A 242 2.11 0.91 -17.33
C GLY A 242 1.28 2.07 -17.83
N VAL A 243 0.06 1.77 -18.29
CA VAL A 243 -0.87 2.76 -18.80
C VAL A 243 -2.31 2.47 -18.34
N LEU A 244 -3.06 3.54 -18.09
CA LEU A 244 -4.50 3.54 -17.84
C LEU A 244 -5.20 4.14 -19.06
N ASN A 245 -6.06 3.36 -19.70
CA ASN A 245 -6.83 3.77 -20.87
C ASN A 245 -8.31 3.85 -20.53
N ILE A 246 -8.95 4.92 -20.95
CA ILE A 246 -10.39 5.11 -20.88
C ILE A 246 -10.88 5.44 -22.27
N SER A 247 -11.92 4.75 -22.76
CA SER A 247 -12.42 4.91 -24.12
C SER A 247 -13.92 4.93 -24.21
N ASN A 248 -14.43 5.45 -25.35
CA ASN A 248 -15.84 5.50 -25.63
C ASN A 248 -16.13 4.98 -27.05
N GLN A 249 -17.23 4.22 -27.18
CA GLN A 249 -17.74 3.72 -28.45
C GLN A 249 -18.51 4.81 -29.22
N ASN A 250 -19.07 5.77 -28.49
CA ASN A 250 -19.75 6.91 -29.06
C ASN A 250 -18.77 8.06 -29.31
N SER A 251 -19.15 8.96 -30.25
CA SER A 251 -18.36 10.18 -30.46
C SER A 251 -18.51 11.13 -29.30
N VAL A 252 -17.58 11.04 -28.36
CA VAL A 252 -17.44 11.92 -27.18
C VAL A 252 -16.17 12.69 -27.33
N ASN A 253 -16.24 14.01 -27.17
CA ASN A 253 -15.06 14.87 -27.12
C ASN A 253 -14.60 15.01 -25.67
N TYR A 254 -13.52 14.34 -25.33
CA TYR A 254 -12.86 14.50 -24.05
C TYR A 254 -12.15 15.86 -23.96
N SER A 255 -12.19 16.45 -22.79
CA SER A 255 -11.63 17.75 -22.48
C SER A 255 -10.27 17.68 -21.76
N ALA A 256 -9.58 18.82 -21.67
CA ALA A 256 -8.38 18.93 -20.86
C ALA A 256 -8.64 18.65 -19.36
N ALA A 257 -9.85 18.89 -18.87
CA ALA A 257 -10.24 18.55 -17.50
C ALA A 257 -10.30 17.03 -17.29
N ASP A 258 -10.87 16.29 -18.27
CA ASP A 258 -10.90 14.82 -18.24
C ASP A 258 -9.48 14.22 -18.26
N LEU A 259 -8.60 14.80 -19.08
CA LEU A 259 -7.20 14.39 -19.13
C LEU A 259 -6.49 14.60 -17.78
N LYS A 260 -6.70 15.76 -17.17
CA LYS A 260 -6.12 16.09 -15.86
C LYS A 260 -6.62 15.14 -14.78
N LEU A 261 -7.92 14.84 -14.79
CA LEU A 261 -8.52 13.91 -13.85
C LEU A 261 -7.97 12.49 -14.02
N LEU A 262 -7.90 11.97 -15.26
CA LEU A 262 -7.34 10.65 -15.53
C LEU A 262 -5.86 10.58 -15.13
N THR A 263 -5.09 11.63 -15.39
CA THR A 263 -3.67 11.70 -15.02
C THR A 263 -3.49 11.65 -13.50
N ALA A 264 -4.35 12.35 -12.75
CA ALA A 264 -4.33 12.31 -11.29
C ALA A 264 -4.68 10.92 -10.75
N LEU A 265 -5.72 10.27 -11.31
CA LEU A 265 -6.09 8.90 -10.98
C LEU A 265 -4.97 7.92 -11.30
N ALA A 266 -4.36 8.03 -12.48
CA ALA A 266 -3.24 7.19 -12.91
C ALA A 266 -2.02 7.32 -11.97
N SER A 267 -1.72 8.53 -11.49
CA SER A 267 -0.65 8.76 -10.51
C SER A 267 -0.92 8.09 -9.16
N GLN A 268 -2.16 8.18 -8.65
CA GLN A 268 -2.56 7.49 -7.42
C GLN A 268 -2.55 5.96 -7.60
N ALA A 269 -3.05 5.50 -8.75
CA ALA A 269 -3.02 4.09 -9.12
C ALA A 269 -1.61 3.53 -9.20
N ALA A 270 -0.68 4.27 -9.81
CA ALA A 270 0.72 3.85 -9.92
C ALA A 270 1.35 3.59 -8.55
N SER A 271 1.14 4.50 -7.58
CA SER A 271 1.63 4.33 -6.22
C SER A 271 1.01 3.13 -5.50
N ALA A 272 -0.30 2.92 -5.66
CA ALA A 272 -1.00 1.79 -5.05
C ALA A 272 -0.57 0.45 -5.67
N ILE A 273 -0.38 0.41 -6.99
CA ILE A 273 0.10 -0.76 -7.73
C ILE A 273 1.53 -1.12 -7.31
N GLU A 274 2.42 -0.12 -7.21
CA GLU A 274 3.79 -0.32 -6.73
C GLU A 274 3.80 -0.95 -5.33
N ASN A 275 2.97 -0.44 -4.41
CA ASN A 275 2.82 -1.00 -3.07
C ASN A 275 2.28 -2.44 -3.10
N ALA A 276 1.29 -2.74 -3.95
CA ALA A 276 0.74 -4.09 -4.09
C ALA A 276 1.78 -5.09 -4.63
N ILE A 277 2.57 -4.70 -5.63
CA ILE A 277 3.66 -5.51 -6.19
C ILE A 277 4.72 -5.79 -5.13
N LEU A 278 5.18 -4.75 -4.41
CA LEU A 278 6.18 -4.90 -3.34
C LEU A 278 5.66 -5.80 -2.21
N HIS A 279 4.38 -5.67 -1.86
CA HIS A 279 3.76 -6.52 -0.84
C HIS A 279 3.71 -7.99 -1.27
N GLU A 280 3.33 -8.27 -2.52
CA GLU A 280 3.31 -9.64 -3.07
C GLU A 280 4.72 -10.25 -3.11
N GLN A 281 5.72 -9.47 -3.54
CA GLN A 281 7.13 -9.91 -3.53
C GLN A 281 7.59 -10.25 -2.10
N LYS A 282 7.30 -9.39 -1.13
CA LYS A 282 7.65 -9.63 0.27
C LYS A 282 6.99 -10.91 0.83
N LEU A 283 5.71 -11.11 0.56
CA LEU A 283 5.01 -12.33 0.97
C LEU A 283 5.63 -13.59 0.32
N LYS A 284 6.04 -13.50 -0.94
CA LYS A 284 6.72 -14.59 -1.64
C LYS A 284 8.07 -14.92 -1.00
N GLU A 285 8.87 -13.89 -0.69
CA GLU A 285 10.15 -14.06 0.01
C GLU A 285 9.96 -14.65 1.40
N GLU A 286 8.99 -14.19 2.18
CA GLU A 286 8.67 -14.73 3.50
C GLU A 286 8.22 -16.19 3.43
N ARG A 287 7.42 -16.57 2.41
CA ARG A 287 7.03 -17.97 2.19
C ARG A 287 8.23 -18.85 1.84
N ILE A 288 9.12 -18.38 0.97
CA ILE A 288 10.35 -19.10 0.63
C ILE A 288 11.21 -19.28 1.87
N LYS A 289 11.42 -18.21 2.65
CA LYS A 289 12.16 -18.23 3.90
C LYS A 289 11.58 -19.25 4.88
N SER A 290 10.28 -19.15 5.17
CA SER A 290 9.58 -20.07 6.10
C SER A 290 9.63 -21.55 5.63
N ASN A 291 9.55 -21.78 4.33
CA ASN A 291 9.68 -23.13 3.81
C ASN A 291 11.11 -23.69 3.96
N LEU A 292 12.12 -22.85 3.72
CA LEU A 292 13.53 -23.27 3.90
C LEU A 292 13.88 -23.50 5.36
N GLU A 293 13.33 -22.71 6.29
CA GLU A 293 13.56 -22.84 7.75
C GLU A 293 13.07 -24.19 8.32
N ARG A 294 12.22 -24.94 7.59
CA ARG A 294 11.82 -26.31 7.96
C ARG A 294 12.91 -27.35 7.72
N TYR A 295 13.83 -27.07 6.81
CA TYR A 295 14.86 -28.04 6.38
C TYR A 295 16.25 -27.63 6.83
N VAL A 296 16.50 -26.36 7.07
CA VAL A 296 17.79 -25.80 7.51
C VAL A 296 17.55 -24.74 8.58
N SER A 297 18.53 -24.59 9.47
CA SER A 297 18.38 -23.58 10.55
C SER A 297 18.18 -22.16 10.00
N ALA A 298 17.42 -21.34 10.74
CA ALA A 298 17.14 -19.94 10.37
C ALA A 298 18.41 -19.15 10.00
N LYS A 299 19.52 -19.38 10.73
CA LYS A 299 20.82 -18.72 10.47
C LYS A 299 21.43 -19.13 9.11
N VAL A 300 21.22 -20.36 8.67
CA VAL A 300 21.67 -20.84 7.36
C VAL A 300 20.78 -20.29 6.26
N VAL A 301 19.46 -20.23 6.49
CA VAL A 301 18.51 -19.63 5.54
C VAL A 301 18.81 -18.14 5.35
N GLU A 302 19.06 -17.40 6.43
CA GLU A 302 19.45 -15.99 6.39
C GLU A 302 20.71 -15.79 5.54
N ALA A 303 21.72 -16.63 5.74
CA ALA A 303 22.96 -16.60 4.95
C ALA A 303 22.78 -16.98 3.47
N ILE A 304 21.74 -17.76 3.13
CA ILE A 304 21.40 -18.11 1.74
C ILE A 304 20.65 -16.95 1.05
N LEU A 305 19.73 -16.32 1.75
CA LEU A 305 18.84 -15.29 1.18
C LEU A 305 19.50 -13.91 1.13
N ASP A 306 20.42 -13.62 2.06
CA ASP A 306 21.14 -12.36 2.08
C ASP A 306 22.44 -12.44 1.30
N ALA A 307 22.40 -11.99 0.04
CA ALA A 307 23.60 -11.90 -0.81
C ALA A 307 24.70 -10.95 -0.25
N LYS A 308 24.38 -10.13 0.77
CA LYS A 308 25.30 -9.26 1.50
C LYS A 308 25.66 -9.78 2.88
N ALA A 309 25.16 -10.99 3.24
CA ALA A 309 25.42 -11.54 4.56
C ALA A 309 26.93 -11.68 4.79
N GLU A 310 27.39 -11.23 5.94
CA GLU A 310 28.78 -11.44 6.42
C GLU A 310 29.12 -12.92 6.60
N VAL A 311 28.12 -13.81 6.47
CA VAL A 311 28.22 -15.25 6.71
C VAL A 311 28.40 -15.99 5.39
N SER A 312 29.64 -16.34 5.08
CA SER A 312 29.96 -17.22 3.94
C SER A 312 29.67 -18.69 4.30
N LEU A 313 28.91 -19.38 3.47
CA LEU A 313 28.69 -20.84 3.56
C LEU A 313 29.77 -21.66 2.88
N ALA A 314 30.78 -21.03 2.28
CA ALA A 314 31.94 -21.73 1.72
C ALA A 314 32.70 -22.51 2.80
N PRO A 315 33.24 -23.70 2.49
CA PRO A 315 34.02 -24.49 3.44
C PRO A 315 35.20 -23.68 4.01
N ALA A 316 35.23 -23.53 5.31
CA ALA A 316 36.27 -22.76 6.02
C ALA A 316 36.66 -23.49 7.34
N LYS A 317 37.91 -23.32 7.75
CA LYS A 317 38.36 -23.75 9.08
C LYS A 317 37.74 -22.87 10.16
N ARG A 318 37.10 -23.52 11.13
CA ARG A 318 36.48 -22.86 12.28
C ARG A 318 36.73 -23.63 13.54
N ASP A 319 36.91 -22.94 14.64
CA ASP A 319 36.95 -23.51 15.99
C ASP A 319 35.53 -23.49 16.55
N ILE A 320 34.93 -24.65 16.74
CA ILE A 320 33.54 -24.84 17.14
C ILE A 320 33.39 -25.95 18.17
N ALA A 321 32.31 -25.90 18.96
CA ALA A 321 31.87 -27.05 19.74
C ALA A 321 30.79 -27.82 18.98
N ILE A 322 30.83 -29.15 19.11
CA ILE A 322 29.96 -30.08 18.42
C ILE A 322 29.30 -30.99 19.45
N LEU A 323 28.00 -31.10 19.40
CA LEU A 323 27.16 -31.88 20.29
C LEU A 323 26.48 -33.00 19.49
N PHE A 324 26.57 -34.23 19.97
CA PHE A 324 25.78 -35.37 19.54
C PHE A 324 24.90 -35.84 20.70
N SER A 325 23.64 -36.04 20.45
CA SER A 325 22.66 -36.59 21.41
C SER A 325 21.86 -37.70 20.75
N ASP A 326 21.63 -38.79 21.44
CA ASP A 326 20.97 -40.00 20.89
C ASP A 326 20.16 -40.70 21.99
N ILE A 327 19.02 -41.29 21.65
CA ILE A 327 18.14 -41.96 22.59
C ILE A 327 18.63 -43.37 22.83
N ARG A 328 18.80 -43.76 24.06
CA ARG A 328 19.27 -45.08 24.41
C ARG A 328 18.20 -46.16 24.12
N ASP A 329 18.62 -47.26 23.49
CA ASP A 329 17.78 -48.40 23.15
C ASP A 329 16.55 -48.02 22.30
N PHE A 330 16.66 -46.97 21.48
CA PHE A 330 15.54 -46.45 20.67
C PHE A 330 14.92 -47.53 19.78
N THR A 331 15.74 -48.27 19.05
CA THR A 331 15.28 -49.34 18.14
C THR A 331 14.37 -50.33 18.84
N SER A 332 14.79 -50.85 20.02
CA SER A 332 13.98 -51.81 20.78
C SER A 332 12.67 -51.20 21.29
N LYS A 333 12.68 -49.93 21.70
CA LYS A 333 11.47 -49.23 22.16
C LYS A 333 10.47 -48.95 21.05
N CYS A 334 10.97 -48.80 19.81
CA CYS A 334 10.13 -48.56 18.65
C CYS A 334 9.45 -49.85 18.12
N GLU A 335 10.04 -51.04 18.39
CA GLU A 335 9.41 -52.29 17.98
C GLU A 335 8.04 -52.54 18.62
N GLU A 336 7.75 -51.88 19.73
CA GLU A 336 6.48 -52.00 20.49
C GLU A 336 5.40 -51.01 20.01
N LEU A 337 5.71 -50.05 19.11
CA LEU A 337 4.82 -48.96 18.70
C LEU A 337 4.50 -49.04 17.20
N ALA A 338 3.32 -48.47 16.85
CA ALA A 338 3.00 -48.18 15.46
C ALA A 338 3.93 -47.10 14.89
N PRO A 339 4.40 -47.26 13.63
CA PRO A 339 5.36 -46.34 13.01
C PRO A 339 4.90 -44.85 13.05
N GLU A 340 3.62 -44.60 12.86
CA GLU A 340 3.03 -43.24 12.90
C GLU A 340 3.24 -42.62 14.27
N LEU A 341 3.01 -43.36 15.35
CA LEU A 341 3.16 -42.90 16.72
C LEU A 341 4.64 -42.62 17.07
N ILE A 342 5.57 -43.40 16.50
CA ILE A 342 7.01 -43.14 16.65
C ILE A 342 7.38 -41.81 16.03
N VAL A 343 6.86 -41.50 14.84
CA VAL A 343 7.11 -40.23 14.16
C VAL A 343 6.53 -39.06 14.96
N ASP A 344 5.33 -39.19 15.51
CA ASP A 344 4.70 -38.15 16.35
C ASP A 344 5.54 -37.89 17.62
N TYR A 345 5.98 -38.95 18.30
CA TYR A 345 6.84 -38.85 19.48
C TYR A 345 8.20 -38.24 19.19
N LEU A 346 8.84 -38.63 18.05
CA LEU A 346 10.09 -38.02 17.62
C LEU A 346 9.91 -36.53 17.28
N ASN A 347 8.85 -36.18 16.58
CA ASN A 347 8.58 -34.77 16.24
C ASN A 347 8.36 -33.90 17.51
N GLU A 348 7.63 -34.41 18.48
CA GLU A 348 7.43 -33.74 19.78
C GLU A 348 8.77 -33.61 20.51
N TYR A 349 9.56 -34.67 20.61
CA TYR A 349 10.89 -34.66 21.20
C TYR A 349 11.82 -33.66 20.49
N PHE A 350 11.94 -33.75 19.16
CA PHE A 350 12.80 -32.86 18.39
C PHE A 350 12.38 -31.38 18.53
N THR A 351 11.09 -31.07 18.60
CA THR A 351 10.62 -29.71 18.81
C THR A 351 11.20 -29.14 20.11
N HIS A 352 11.08 -29.87 21.21
CA HIS A 352 11.65 -29.44 22.49
C HIS A 352 13.16 -29.34 22.49
N MET A 353 13.86 -30.27 21.82
CA MET A 353 15.33 -30.27 21.77
C MET A 353 15.88 -29.13 20.91
N VAL A 354 15.24 -28.85 19.77
CA VAL A 354 15.59 -27.75 18.87
C VAL A 354 15.43 -26.39 19.56
N ASP A 355 14.35 -26.20 20.31
CA ASP A 355 14.13 -24.98 21.10
C ASP A 355 15.27 -24.73 22.09
N VAL A 356 15.70 -25.77 22.80
CA VAL A 356 16.82 -25.69 23.72
C VAL A 356 18.14 -25.37 22.99
N ILE A 357 18.43 -26.03 21.87
CA ILE A 357 19.65 -25.80 21.08
C ILE A 357 19.70 -24.34 20.62
N PHE A 358 18.58 -23.84 20.09
CA PHE A 358 18.52 -22.44 19.58
C PHE A 358 18.62 -21.40 20.70
N SER A 359 18.04 -21.66 21.88
CA SER A 359 18.09 -20.74 23.01
C SER A 359 19.52 -20.46 23.49
N HIS A 360 20.44 -21.41 23.29
CA HIS A 360 21.87 -21.27 23.61
C HIS A 360 22.76 -20.91 22.41
N GLY A 361 22.14 -20.47 21.28
CA GLY A 361 22.87 -20.03 20.09
C GLY A 361 23.46 -21.19 19.25
N GLY A 362 23.07 -22.43 19.50
CA GLY A 362 23.42 -23.58 18.70
C GLY A 362 22.70 -23.59 17.35
N THR A 363 23.21 -24.41 16.43
CA THR A 363 22.63 -24.66 15.11
C THR A 363 22.44 -26.15 14.97
N VAL A 364 21.22 -26.60 14.70
CA VAL A 364 20.98 -28.01 14.36
C VAL A 364 21.58 -28.28 12.98
N ASN A 365 22.49 -29.26 12.93
CA ASN A 365 23.12 -29.69 11.67
C ASN A 365 22.19 -30.65 10.92
N LYS A 366 21.83 -31.75 11.58
CA LYS A 366 20.93 -32.77 11.04
C LYS A 366 20.38 -33.68 12.13
N PHE A 367 19.33 -34.39 11.77
CA PHE A 367 18.86 -35.59 12.48
C PHE A 367 19.31 -36.82 11.73
N VAL A 368 19.74 -37.84 12.47
CA VAL A 368 20.13 -39.14 11.91
C VAL A 368 19.37 -40.21 12.72
N GLY A 369 18.20 -40.62 12.23
CA GLY A 369 17.23 -41.38 13.03
C GLY A 369 16.78 -40.59 14.25
N ASP A 370 17.05 -41.08 15.45
CA ASP A 370 16.77 -40.43 16.73
C ASP A 370 17.92 -39.52 17.21
N MET A 371 19.06 -39.56 16.51
CA MET A 371 20.25 -38.79 16.87
C MET A 371 20.14 -37.33 16.40
N ILE A 372 20.50 -36.39 17.28
CA ILE A 372 20.62 -34.98 16.99
C ILE A 372 22.09 -34.59 16.89
N VAL A 373 22.47 -33.90 15.83
CA VAL A 373 23.79 -33.27 15.67
C VAL A 373 23.65 -31.77 15.70
N ALA A 374 24.30 -31.13 16.63
CA ALA A 374 24.29 -29.66 16.78
C ALA A 374 25.71 -29.08 16.79
N MET A 375 25.83 -27.84 16.32
CA MET A 375 27.08 -27.07 16.24
C MET A 375 26.93 -25.74 16.97
N PHE A 376 27.99 -25.31 17.63
CA PHE A 376 28.07 -24.02 18.34
C PHE A 376 29.29 -23.24 17.83
N GLY A 377 29.06 -22.06 17.23
CA GLY A 377 30.11 -21.26 16.59
C GLY A 377 30.08 -21.28 15.06
N ALA A 378 29.04 -21.91 14.47
CA ALA A 378 28.77 -21.93 13.02
C ALA A 378 27.25 -21.93 12.76
N PRO A 379 26.73 -21.30 11.67
CA PRO A 379 27.46 -20.46 10.71
C PRO A 379 27.94 -19.12 11.30
N SER A 380 27.30 -18.63 12.35
CA SER A 380 27.70 -17.42 13.07
C SER A 380 28.67 -17.74 14.20
N LYS A 381 29.66 -16.87 14.42
CA LYS A 381 30.64 -17.05 15.51
C LYS A 381 29.94 -16.93 16.87
N LEU A 382 30.24 -17.87 17.79
CA LEU A 382 29.79 -17.85 19.17
C LEU A 382 31.02 -17.76 20.08
N VAL A 383 31.08 -16.74 20.94
CA VAL A 383 32.29 -16.44 21.73
C VAL A 383 32.62 -17.54 22.75
N HIS A 384 31.62 -18.23 23.28
CA HIS A 384 31.76 -19.31 24.27
C HIS A 384 31.03 -20.56 23.81
N SER A 385 31.48 -21.15 22.68
CA SER A 385 30.86 -22.29 22.03
C SER A 385 30.78 -23.52 22.94
N GLU A 386 31.80 -23.83 23.70
CA GLU A 386 31.88 -24.97 24.64
C GLU A 386 30.89 -24.80 25.79
N GLN A 387 30.84 -23.59 26.38
CA GLN A 387 29.89 -23.28 27.45
C GLN A 387 28.44 -23.38 26.96
N GLY A 388 28.16 -22.87 25.74
CA GLY A 388 26.85 -22.99 25.09
C GLY A 388 26.45 -24.45 24.89
N ALA A 389 27.36 -25.27 24.40
CA ALA A 389 27.12 -26.70 24.18
C ALA A 389 26.80 -27.48 25.47
N ILE A 390 27.57 -27.20 26.58
CA ILE A 390 27.30 -27.84 27.88
C ILE A 390 25.95 -27.39 28.45
N LYS A 391 25.65 -26.09 28.45
CA LYS A 391 24.34 -25.57 28.92
C LYS A 391 23.20 -26.21 28.15
N THR A 392 23.34 -26.26 26.82
CA THR A 392 22.37 -26.94 25.96
C THR A 392 22.16 -28.38 26.39
N ALA A 393 23.25 -29.17 26.58
CA ALA A 393 23.17 -30.56 26.99
C ALA A 393 22.45 -30.75 28.32
N ILE A 394 22.72 -29.90 29.32
CA ILE A 394 22.07 -29.93 30.63
C ILE A 394 20.55 -29.60 30.47
N ASP A 395 20.25 -28.54 29.73
CA ASP A 395 18.85 -28.12 29.54
C ASP A 395 18.08 -29.11 28.66
N MET A 396 18.70 -29.80 27.71
CA MET A 396 18.08 -30.90 26.98
C MET A 396 17.66 -32.03 27.93
N GLN A 397 18.53 -32.47 28.83
CA GLN A 397 18.24 -33.52 29.81
C GLN A 397 17.07 -33.08 30.73
N ASN A 398 17.09 -31.85 31.20
CA ASN A 398 16.02 -31.29 32.05
C ASN A 398 14.70 -31.15 31.27
N ARG A 399 14.76 -30.72 30.01
CA ARG A 399 13.58 -30.57 29.16
C ARG A 399 12.89 -31.91 28.87
N ILE A 400 13.64 -32.97 28.64
CA ILE A 400 13.06 -34.29 28.42
C ILE A 400 12.19 -34.70 29.61
N LYS A 401 12.66 -34.46 30.86
CA LYS A 401 11.92 -34.74 32.09
C LYS A 401 10.62 -33.90 32.22
N ALA A 402 10.54 -32.79 31.50
CA ALA A 402 9.39 -31.86 31.51
C ALA A 402 8.44 -31.99 30.31
N ILE A 403 8.73 -32.86 29.30
CA ILE A 403 7.85 -33.06 28.14
C ILE A 403 6.46 -33.53 28.60
N PRO A 404 5.35 -32.95 28.08
CA PRO A 404 4.00 -33.28 28.53
C PRO A 404 3.62 -34.74 28.33
N VAL A 405 4.17 -35.41 27.29
CA VAL A 405 3.87 -36.80 26.93
C VAL A 405 4.58 -37.75 27.87
N PRO A 406 3.86 -38.52 28.74
CA PRO A 406 4.47 -39.40 29.73
C PRO A 406 5.34 -40.49 29.11
N TRP A 407 4.92 -41.03 27.97
CA TRP A 407 5.68 -42.09 27.29
C TRP A 407 7.08 -41.62 26.87
N ILE A 408 7.20 -40.39 26.32
CA ILE A 408 8.49 -39.77 25.94
C ILE A 408 9.37 -39.60 27.18
N ARG A 409 8.84 -39.03 28.26
CA ARG A 409 9.61 -38.84 29.51
C ARG A 409 10.22 -40.15 30.08
N ASN A 410 9.47 -41.21 29.96
CA ASN A 410 9.87 -42.51 30.55
C ASN A 410 10.79 -43.32 29.63
N ASN A 411 10.75 -43.07 28.33
CA ASN A 411 11.43 -43.91 27.34
C ASN A 411 12.55 -43.19 26.58
N PHE A 412 12.49 -41.85 26.40
CA PHE A 412 13.53 -41.15 25.67
C PHE A 412 14.65 -40.70 26.62
N ILE A 413 15.45 -41.66 27.01
CA ILE A 413 16.63 -41.44 27.86
C ILE A 413 17.84 -41.23 26.96
N THR A 414 18.43 -40.03 26.98
CA THR A 414 19.50 -39.65 26.04
C THR A 414 20.88 -39.72 26.64
N GLY A 415 21.87 -40.08 25.80
CA GLY A 415 23.30 -39.92 26.09
C GLY A 415 23.90 -38.85 25.18
N ILE A 416 24.71 -37.96 25.75
CA ILE A 416 25.23 -36.78 25.03
C ILE A 416 26.75 -36.80 25.02
N GLY A 417 27.37 -36.52 23.86
CA GLY A 417 28.81 -36.37 23.68
C GLY A 417 29.16 -35.01 23.09
N ILE A 418 30.11 -34.28 23.69
CA ILE A 418 30.54 -32.94 23.26
C ILE A 418 32.05 -32.93 23.02
N SER A 419 32.46 -32.38 21.89
CA SER A 419 33.88 -32.10 21.58
C SER A 419 34.03 -30.72 20.97
N SER A 420 35.21 -30.09 21.14
CA SER A 420 35.53 -28.80 20.52
C SER A 420 36.89 -28.77 19.86
N GLY A 421 37.06 -27.87 18.92
CA GLY A 421 38.31 -27.56 18.24
C GLY A 421 38.13 -27.27 16.75
N GLU A 422 39.26 -27.14 16.04
CA GLU A 422 39.28 -26.81 14.61
C GLU A 422 38.68 -27.92 13.74
N VAL A 423 37.69 -27.54 12.92
CA VAL A 423 37.07 -28.39 11.88
C VAL A 423 36.82 -27.54 10.62
N VAL A 424 36.57 -28.19 9.51
CA VAL A 424 36.06 -27.50 8.30
C VAL A 424 34.54 -27.48 8.34
N VAL A 425 33.95 -26.29 8.30
CA VAL A 425 32.49 -26.09 8.28
C VAL A 425 32.09 -25.37 7.00
N GLY A 426 31.05 -25.84 6.34
CA GLY A 426 30.53 -25.25 5.13
C GLY A 426 29.67 -26.23 4.33
N ASN A 427 29.34 -25.80 3.11
CA ASN A 427 28.60 -26.64 2.16
C ASN A 427 29.48 -27.77 1.66
N VAL A 428 29.06 -29.00 1.86
CA VAL A 428 29.75 -30.23 1.44
C VAL A 428 28.76 -31.12 0.68
N GLY A 429 29.14 -31.57 -0.51
CA GLY A 429 28.31 -32.43 -1.34
C GLY A 429 28.53 -32.21 -2.83
N SER A 430 27.48 -32.39 -3.61
CA SER A 430 27.48 -32.13 -5.05
C SER A 430 26.68 -30.87 -5.36
N PRO A 431 26.84 -30.25 -6.56
CA PRO A 431 26.03 -29.12 -6.98
C PRO A 431 24.51 -29.34 -6.91
N GLN A 432 24.07 -30.61 -6.94
CA GLN A 432 22.66 -30.99 -6.92
C GLN A 432 22.13 -31.25 -5.49
N HIS A 433 23.05 -31.54 -4.53
CA HIS A 433 22.70 -31.82 -3.15
C HIS A 433 23.86 -31.48 -2.23
N MET A 434 23.72 -30.47 -1.41
CA MET A 434 24.72 -30.00 -0.45
C MET A 434 24.17 -30.01 0.96
N ASP A 435 24.96 -30.48 1.91
CA ASP A 435 24.70 -30.29 3.35
C ASP A 435 25.60 -29.19 3.90
N TYR A 436 25.04 -28.28 4.68
CA TYR A 436 25.85 -27.42 5.52
C TYR A 436 26.30 -28.22 6.75
N THR A 437 27.54 -28.60 6.80
CA THR A 437 28.03 -29.55 7.83
C THR A 437 29.46 -29.27 8.25
N ALA A 438 29.88 -29.94 9.33
CA ALA A 438 31.24 -29.91 9.82
C ALA A 438 31.97 -31.23 9.50
N ILE A 439 33.20 -31.14 9.04
CA ILE A 439 34.09 -32.31 8.80
C ILE A 439 35.40 -32.09 9.56
N GLY A 440 35.77 -33.08 10.35
CA GLY A 440 37.03 -33.09 11.09
C GLY A 440 37.09 -34.12 12.19
N ASP A 441 38.26 -34.25 12.80
CA ASP A 441 38.51 -35.23 13.86
C ASP A 441 37.58 -35.01 15.07
N LYS A 442 37.31 -33.74 15.41
CA LYS A 442 36.48 -33.37 16.56
C LYS A 442 35.02 -33.80 16.40
N VAL A 443 34.49 -33.86 15.16
CA VAL A 443 33.15 -34.41 14.89
C VAL A 443 33.10 -35.89 15.27
N ASN A 444 34.11 -36.67 14.88
CA ASN A 444 34.22 -38.08 15.22
C ASN A 444 34.38 -38.32 16.73
N VAL A 445 35.13 -37.43 17.42
CA VAL A 445 35.27 -37.49 18.88
C VAL A 445 33.93 -37.30 19.56
N ALA A 446 33.16 -36.26 19.21
CA ALA A 446 31.83 -36.01 19.80
C ALA A 446 30.88 -37.22 19.59
N SER A 447 30.81 -37.73 18.35
CA SER A 447 30.03 -38.93 18.05
C SER A 447 30.42 -40.16 18.90
N ARG A 448 31.71 -40.35 19.13
CA ARG A 448 32.19 -41.48 19.95
C ARG A 448 31.89 -41.28 21.44
N LEU A 449 32.05 -40.07 21.97
CA LEU A 449 31.66 -39.75 23.34
C LEU A 449 30.18 -40.05 23.55
N GLN A 450 29.33 -39.60 22.60
CA GLN A 450 27.93 -39.92 22.62
C GLN A 450 27.66 -41.43 22.65
N SER A 451 28.34 -42.21 21.80
CA SER A 451 28.09 -43.66 21.71
C SER A 451 28.44 -44.43 22.98
N ILE A 452 29.36 -43.97 23.80
CA ILE A 452 29.74 -44.60 25.08
C ILE A 452 29.01 -43.98 26.29
N ALA A 453 28.37 -42.83 26.12
CA ALA A 453 27.60 -42.18 27.18
C ALA A 453 26.41 -43.07 27.58
N LYS A 454 26.21 -43.25 28.87
CA LYS A 454 25.00 -43.89 29.42
C LYS A 454 23.80 -42.97 29.31
N GLY A 455 22.62 -43.52 29.58
CA GLY A 455 21.42 -42.67 29.70
C GLY A 455 21.61 -41.56 30.76
N GLU A 456 21.15 -40.37 30.41
CA GLU A 456 21.31 -39.12 31.19
C GLU A 456 22.75 -38.62 31.34
N GLN A 457 23.75 -39.29 30.77
CA GLN A 457 25.15 -38.94 30.88
C GLN A 457 25.58 -37.92 29.80
N ILE A 458 26.30 -36.87 30.21
CA ILE A 458 26.92 -35.90 29.31
C ILE A 458 28.43 -36.04 29.39
N LEU A 459 29.07 -36.50 28.31
CA LEU A 459 30.50 -36.71 28.22
C LEU A 459 31.16 -35.64 27.36
N VAL A 460 32.29 -35.15 27.84
CA VAL A 460 33.08 -34.14 27.14
C VAL A 460 34.51 -34.57 26.97
N CYS A 461 35.18 -34.14 25.90
CA CYS A 461 36.61 -34.31 25.74
C CYS A 461 37.44 -33.31 26.52
N ARG A 462 38.77 -33.54 26.64
CA ARG A 462 39.70 -32.68 27.32
C ARG A 462 39.66 -31.20 26.89
N SER A 463 39.54 -30.91 25.57
CA SER A 463 39.51 -29.56 25.07
C SER A 463 38.29 -28.76 25.60
N VAL A 464 37.12 -29.40 25.73
CA VAL A 464 35.93 -28.79 26.34
C VAL A 464 36.09 -28.60 27.83
N TYR A 465 36.64 -29.62 28.54
CA TYR A 465 36.91 -29.56 29.98
C TYR A 465 37.84 -28.38 30.35
N GLU A 466 39.01 -28.29 29.69
CA GLU A 466 40.01 -27.23 29.98
C GLU A 466 39.45 -25.81 29.89
N VAL A 467 38.54 -25.56 28.94
CA VAL A 467 37.94 -24.22 28.75
C VAL A 467 36.81 -23.94 29.74
N THR A 468 36.14 -25.00 30.25
CA THR A 468 34.89 -24.85 31.01
C THR A 468 34.97 -25.34 32.47
N GLN A 469 36.10 -25.87 32.91
CA GLN A 469 36.29 -26.44 34.27
C GLN A 469 36.01 -25.44 35.43
N SER A 470 36.14 -24.16 35.19
CA SER A 470 35.80 -23.14 36.17
C SER A 470 34.30 -22.79 36.25
N LEU A 471 33.52 -23.28 35.32
CA LEU A 471 32.08 -22.93 35.14
C LEU A 471 31.14 -24.09 35.46
N PHE A 472 31.63 -25.31 35.37
CA PHE A 472 30.83 -26.53 35.58
C PHE A 472 31.60 -27.51 36.47
N GLU A 473 30.85 -28.43 37.10
CA GLU A 473 31.40 -29.51 37.88
C GLU A 473 31.62 -30.72 37.03
N PHE A 474 32.77 -31.39 37.16
CA PHE A 474 33.12 -32.52 36.33
C PHE A 474 33.63 -33.70 37.16
N LYS A 475 33.36 -34.89 36.65
CA LYS A 475 33.93 -36.14 37.17
C LYS A 475 34.82 -36.74 36.07
N GLU A 476 36.05 -37.11 36.41
CA GLU A 476 36.94 -37.80 35.50
C GLU A 476 36.43 -39.23 35.27
N VAL A 477 36.27 -39.61 33.99
CA VAL A 477 35.82 -40.96 33.57
C VAL A 477 37.03 -41.81 33.24
N GLY A 478 38.17 -41.19 32.88
CA GLY A 478 39.40 -41.81 32.47
C GLY A 478 39.64 -41.72 30.97
N THR A 479 40.46 -42.64 30.44
CA THR A 479 40.82 -42.64 29.02
C THR A 479 40.06 -43.73 28.28
N VAL A 480 39.51 -43.36 27.09
CA VAL A 480 38.76 -44.26 26.24
C VAL A 480 39.48 -44.40 24.91
N GLN A 481 39.72 -45.67 24.50
CA GLN A 481 40.28 -45.97 23.20
C GLN A 481 39.15 -45.81 22.13
N VAL A 482 39.34 -44.89 21.23
CA VAL A 482 38.38 -44.64 20.15
C VAL A 482 38.85 -45.31 18.86
N LYS A 483 37.97 -46.08 18.21
CA LYS A 483 38.27 -46.75 16.95
C LYS A 483 38.74 -45.74 15.89
N GLY A 484 39.94 -45.99 15.34
CA GLY A 484 40.56 -45.10 14.35
C GLY A 484 41.50 -44.02 14.92
N LYS A 485 41.66 -43.92 16.24
CA LYS A 485 42.71 -43.08 16.89
C LYS A 485 43.85 -43.93 17.44
N LYS A 486 45.10 -43.42 17.27
CA LYS A 486 46.31 -44.08 17.84
C LYS A 486 46.38 -43.83 19.34
N ASN A 487 45.96 -42.68 19.82
CA ASN A 487 46.02 -42.29 21.24
C ASN A 487 44.62 -42.32 21.87
N PRO A 488 44.49 -42.80 23.11
CA PRO A 488 43.27 -42.73 23.88
C PRO A 488 42.86 -41.27 24.15
N ILE A 489 41.57 -41.04 24.31
CA ILE A 489 40.98 -39.68 24.59
C ILE A 489 40.61 -39.65 26.05
N GLU A 490 41.02 -38.60 26.76
CA GLU A 490 40.54 -38.29 28.11
C GLU A 490 39.10 -37.82 28.06
N VAL A 491 38.29 -38.36 28.97
CA VAL A 491 36.83 -38.14 29.00
C VAL A 491 36.43 -37.70 30.39
N PHE A 492 35.59 -36.68 30.42
CA PHE A 492 35.01 -36.11 31.63
C PHE A 492 33.47 -36.15 31.53
N GLU A 493 32.82 -36.44 32.64
CA GLU A 493 31.37 -36.38 32.78
C GLU A 493 30.98 -35.07 33.42
N VAL A 494 30.01 -34.34 32.81
CA VAL A 494 29.43 -33.11 33.40
C VAL A 494 28.45 -33.54 34.51
N ILE A 495 28.61 -32.98 35.69
CA ILE A 495 27.68 -33.15 36.81
C ILE A 495 26.67 -32.00 36.81
N TYR A 496 25.36 -32.30 36.86
CA TYR A 496 24.31 -31.28 36.76
C TYR A 496 23.08 -31.60 37.58
#